data_ce2b3cfd3154c8679b723f8c8bcb5998
#
_entry.id   ce2b3cfd3154c8679b723f8c8bcb5998
#
_cell.length_a   1.000
_cell.length_b   1.000
_cell.length_c   1.000
_cell.angle_alpha   90.00
_cell.angle_beta   90.00
_cell.angle_gamma   90.00
#
_symmetry.space_group_name_H-M   'P 1'
#
loop_
_entity.id
_entity.type
_entity.pdbx_description
1 polymer ?
#
loop_
_entity_poly.entity_id
_entity_poly.type
_entity_poly.pdbx_seq_one_letter_code
_entity_poly.pdbx_strand_id
1 'polypeptide(L)'
;MEVCFIRIWMFIRDIVTISLLPPIIGFETSAKLLLQFVFLKYFLYLYGMKQKLSSPSFADLSLGQRKVKQTFFSQINTVIDWAPIRAIIEVAYTKGYKPTGRPGYDSLVLFKIELLRTWYGLGDGEVEDQVNDRLSFSRFAGLSMEDIVPDSTTVCRFRNVLVEADLYDTLLAEFNRQLEAKGIIVKRGAIIDASITNTPRRPRGRKSYEVVEDRKEDENMEASEKAMLKEVVKPNVDTEARWVKKMGKLHCGYKRHTVTDENGMVLAEETTAANESDMKHLEIPLKKAKLPRKALVYADKGYDSMENKETLKRMKLKSRIMHKGTRGHKITERQQRINVAISKTRYKVERTFGSMHRWFGAGIARYVGFSKTHAQHIMESIAYNLYRTPGIIVSNSIR
;
A
#
# COMPACT_ATOMS: atom_id res chain seq x y z
N MET A 1 8.99 -18.98 -5.38
CA MET A 1 9.33 -20.07 -6.32
C MET A 1 9.37 -21.42 -5.63
N GLU A 2 10.02 -21.58 -4.49
CA GLU A 2 10.15 -22.88 -3.81
C GLU A 2 8.82 -23.54 -3.41
N VAL A 3 7.84 -22.81 -2.89
CA VAL A 3 6.55 -23.39 -2.49
C VAL A 3 5.71 -23.87 -3.68
N CYS A 4 5.84 -23.22 -4.83
CA CYS A 4 5.19 -23.65 -6.06
C CYS A 4 5.91 -24.88 -6.66
N PHE A 5 7.24 -24.91 -6.60
CA PHE A 5 8.05 -26.07 -7.01
C PHE A 5 7.79 -27.27 -6.11
N ILE A 6 7.70 -27.08 -4.80
CA ILE A 6 7.40 -28.16 -3.84
C ILE A 6 6.01 -28.75 -4.09
N ARG A 7 4.98 -27.93 -4.35
CA ARG A 7 3.64 -28.42 -4.69
C ARG A 7 3.58 -29.12 -6.05
N ILE A 8 4.30 -28.59 -7.04
CA ILE A 8 4.42 -29.22 -8.35
C ILE A 8 5.21 -30.52 -8.23
N TRP A 9 6.29 -30.54 -7.43
CA TRP A 9 7.09 -31.75 -7.21
C TRP A 9 6.34 -32.83 -6.43
N MET A 10 5.61 -32.46 -5.37
CA MET A 10 4.72 -33.37 -4.64
C MET A 10 3.65 -33.96 -5.57
N PHE A 11 3.07 -33.15 -6.43
CA PHE A 11 2.03 -33.56 -7.36
C PHE A 11 2.57 -34.47 -8.48
N ILE A 12 3.77 -34.17 -9.03
CA ILE A 12 4.48 -35.05 -9.98
C ILE A 12 4.86 -36.37 -9.32
N ARG A 13 5.31 -36.35 -8.06
CA ARG A 13 5.61 -37.54 -7.27
C ARG A 13 4.37 -38.42 -7.11
N ASP A 14 3.22 -37.83 -6.80
CA ASP A 14 1.97 -38.59 -6.59
C ASP A 14 1.46 -39.18 -7.91
N ILE A 15 1.64 -38.51 -9.05
CA ILE A 15 1.35 -39.05 -10.39
C ILE A 15 2.28 -40.21 -10.76
N VAL A 16 3.58 -40.07 -10.48
CA VAL A 16 4.57 -41.14 -10.73
C VAL A 16 4.30 -42.34 -9.83
N THR A 17 3.89 -42.11 -8.57
CA THR A 17 3.52 -43.20 -7.64
C THR A 17 2.28 -43.95 -8.11
N ILE A 18 1.28 -43.26 -8.68
CA ILE A 18 0.07 -43.87 -9.26
C ILE A 18 0.38 -44.65 -10.56
N SER A 19 1.40 -44.22 -11.33
CA SER A 19 1.83 -44.90 -12.54
C SER A 19 2.67 -46.16 -12.28
N LEU A 20 3.18 -46.36 -11.06
CA LEU A 20 4.00 -47.52 -10.67
C LEU A 20 3.17 -48.65 -10.00
N LEU A 21 1.86 -48.49 -9.84
CA LEU A 21 0.99 -49.56 -9.38
C LEU A 21 0.79 -50.62 -10.48
N PRO A 22 0.87 -51.92 -10.17
CA PRO A 22 0.76 -52.98 -11.15
C PRO A 22 -0.60 -52.98 -11.88
N PRO A 23 -0.65 -53.28 -13.16
CA PRO A 23 -1.87 -53.22 -13.98
C PRO A 23 -2.85 -54.32 -13.56
N ILE A 24 -4.00 -53.95 -13.02
CA ILE A 24 -5.15 -54.84 -12.94
C ILE A 24 -6.00 -54.61 -14.19
N ILE A 25 -5.88 -55.57 -15.09
CA ILE A 25 -6.73 -55.94 -16.24
C ILE A 25 -7.54 -54.81 -16.96
N GLY A 26 -7.03 -54.39 -18.09
CA GLY A 26 -7.81 -54.24 -19.36
C GLY A 26 -8.46 -52.89 -19.66
N PHE A 27 -8.86 -52.05 -18.72
CA PHE A 27 -9.65 -50.82 -19.01
C PHE A 27 -9.00 -49.49 -18.52
N GLU A 28 -7.89 -49.56 -17.83
CA GLU A 28 -7.32 -48.40 -17.12
C GLU A 28 -6.34 -47.52 -17.91
N THR A 29 -5.76 -48.03 -18.97
CA THR A 29 -4.72 -47.29 -19.73
C THR A 29 -5.29 -46.12 -20.52
N SER A 30 -6.48 -46.28 -21.09
CA SER A 30 -7.15 -45.22 -21.84
C SER A 30 -7.68 -44.11 -20.92
N ALA A 31 -8.21 -44.44 -19.74
CA ALA A 31 -8.72 -43.49 -18.80
C ALA A 31 -7.57 -42.69 -18.11
N LYS A 32 -6.43 -43.35 -17.80
CA LYS A 32 -5.22 -42.68 -17.27
C LYS A 32 -4.60 -41.73 -18.30
N LEU A 33 -4.50 -42.15 -19.57
CA LEU A 33 -4.03 -41.29 -20.65
C LEU A 33 -5.00 -40.14 -20.92
N LEU A 34 -6.31 -40.35 -20.88
CA LEU A 34 -7.29 -39.29 -21.04
C LEU A 34 -7.23 -38.27 -19.87
N LEU A 35 -7.10 -38.73 -18.63
CA LEU A 35 -6.90 -37.89 -17.47
C LEU A 35 -5.59 -37.08 -17.54
N GLN A 36 -4.48 -37.72 -17.99
CA GLN A 36 -3.21 -37.01 -18.21
C GLN A 36 -3.32 -35.97 -19.34
N PHE A 37 -4.02 -36.27 -20.41
CA PHE A 37 -4.25 -35.34 -21.53
C PHE A 37 -5.17 -34.17 -21.11
N VAL A 38 -6.25 -34.45 -20.38
CA VAL A 38 -7.15 -33.43 -19.87
C VAL A 38 -6.42 -32.55 -18.86
N PHE A 39 -5.59 -33.14 -17.98
CA PHE A 39 -4.79 -32.40 -17.00
C PHE A 39 -3.68 -31.58 -17.64
N LEU A 40 -2.99 -32.12 -18.65
CA LEU A 40 -1.96 -31.38 -19.41
C LEU A 40 -2.62 -30.25 -20.22
N LYS A 41 -3.78 -30.47 -20.80
CA LYS A 41 -4.56 -29.48 -21.54
C LYS A 41 -5.10 -28.39 -20.59
N TYR A 42 -5.54 -28.78 -19.39
CA TYR A 42 -5.99 -27.86 -18.35
C TYR A 42 -4.81 -27.07 -17.74
N PHE A 43 -3.67 -27.70 -17.52
CA PHE A 43 -2.42 -27.08 -17.08
C PHE A 43 -1.88 -26.11 -18.15
N LEU A 44 -1.84 -26.51 -19.41
CA LEU A 44 -1.44 -25.64 -20.53
C LEU A 44 -2.44 -24.50 -20.74
N TYR A 45 -3.73 -24.76 -20.52
CA TYR A 45 -4.78 -23.74 -20.55
C TYR A 45 -4.63 -22.72 -19.40
N LEU A 46 -4.42 -23.19 -18.17
CA LEU A 46 -4.14 -22.33 -17.02
C LEU A 46 -2.80 -21.58 -17.15
N TYR A 47 -1.78 -22.26 -17.71
CA TYR A 47 -0.47 -21.66 -17.96
C TYR A 47 -0.54 -20.67 -19.13
N GLY A 48 -1.29 -20.97 -20.16
CA GLY A 48 -1.57 -20.07 -21.29
C GLY A 48 -2.46 -18.87 -20.91
N MET A 49 -3.38 -19.03 -19.94
CA MET A 49 -4.16 -17.91 -19.41
C MET A 49 -3.33 -17.01 -18.45
N LYS A 50 -2.33 -17.58 -17.74
CA LYS A 50 -1.41 -16.81 -16.90
C LYS A 50 -0.31 -16.10 -17.70
N GLN A 51 0.03 -16.61 -18.87
CA GLN A 51 0.99 -16.00 -19.78
C GLN A 51 0.29 -15.60 -21.09
N LYS A 52 -0.59 -14.60 -21.05
CA LYS A 52 -0.52 -13.60 -22.10
C LYS A 52 0.67 -12.68 -21.77
N LEU A 53 1.87 -13.22 -21.77
CA LEU A 53 3.04 -12.50 -22.26
C LEU A 53 2.65 -12.18 -23.70
N SER A 54 2.23 -10.95 -23.93
CA SER A 54 1.97 -10.46 -25.26
C SER A 54 3.19 -10.80 -26.10
N SER A 55 3.05 -11.73 -27.05
CA SER A 55 4.03 -11.85 -28.11
C SER A 55 4.18 -10.45 -28.69
N PRO A 56 5.41 -9.91 -28.81
CA PRO A 56 5.59 -8.55 -29.27
C PRO A 56 4.88 -8.41 -30.62
N SER A 57 3.96 -7.45 -30.69
CA SER A 57 3.23 -7.19 -31.93
C SER A 57 4.21 -6.64 -32.96
N PHE A 58 3.84 -6.66 -34.24
CA PHE A 58 4.64 -6.01 -35.29
C PHE A 58 4.89 -4.53 -34.99
N ALA A 59 3.94 -3.86 -34.35
CA ALA A 59 4.08 -2.50 -33.87
C ALA A 59 5.12 -2.39 -32.74
N ASP A 60 5.17 -3.35 -31.81
CA ASP A 60 6.18 -3.37 -30.74
C ASP A 60 7.59 -3.61 -31.30
N LEU A 61 7.76 -4.44 -32.31
CA LEU A 61 9.02 -4.66 -33.00
C LEU A 61 9.48 -3.38 -33.72
N SER A 62 8.58 -2.68 -34.41
CA SER A 62 8.87 -1.40 -35.07
C SER A 62 9.27 -0.31 -34.08
N LEU A 63 8.64 -0.26 -32.91
CA LEU A 63 8.93 0.66 -31.83
C LEU A 63 10.21 0.29 -31.06
N GLY A 64 10.58 -1.00 -31.03
CA GLY A 64 11.83 -1.49 -30.43
C GLY A 64 13.09 -0.92 -31.09
N GLN A 65 13.01 -0.47 -32.32
CA GLN A 65 14.11 0.19 -33.05
C GLN A 65 14.35 1.63 -32.60
N ARG A 66 13.42 2.27 -31.88
CA ARG A 66 13.62 3.62 -31.36
C ARG A 66 14.61 3.60 -30.20
N LYS A 67 15.71 4.35 -30.30
CA LYS A 67 16.66 4.58 -29.20
C LYS A 67 15.96 5.35 -28.07
N VAL A 68 15.37 4.64 -27.12
CA VAL A 68 14.76 5.25 -25.93
C VAL A 68 15.83 5.31 -24.86
N LYS A 69 16.12 6.52 -24.32
CA LYS A 69 16.94 6.64 -23.10
C LYS A 69 16.32 5.80 -22.00
N GLN A 70 17.13 5.21 -21.11
CA GLN A 70 16.62 4.53 -19.94
C GLN A 70 15.66 5.47 -19.19
N THR A 71 14.38 5.13 -19.23
CA THR A 71 13.36 5.92 -18.56
C THR A 71 13.31 5.50 -17.08
N PHE A 72 12.74 6.36 -16.24
CA PHE A 72 12.44 6.04 -14.85
C PHE A 72 11.75 4.66 -14.70
N PHE A 73 10.80 4.36 -15.58
CA PHE A 73 10.06 3.08 -15.56
C PHE A 73 10.95 1.87 -15.84
N SER A 74 11.89 1.96 -16.77
CA SER A 74 12.82 0.87 -17.04
C SER A 74 13.77 0.64 -15.85
N GLN A 75 14.22 1.70 -15.19
CA GLN A 75 15.02 1.60 -13.97
C GLN A 75 14.27 0.90 -12.85
N ILE A 76 12.99 1.24 -12.63
CA ILE A 76 12.15 0.58 -11.63
C ILE A 76 11.94 -0.90 -11.96
N ASN A 77 11.66 -1.24 -13.22
CA ASN A 77 11.51 -2.64 -13.64
C ASN A 77 12.80 -3.46 -13.47
N THR A 78 13.98 -2.83 -13.54
CA THR A 78 15.27 -3.48 -13.28
C THR A 78 15.51 -3.67 -11.78
N VAL A 79 15.03 -2.73 -10.95
CA VAL A 79 15.27 -2.77 -9.50
C VAL A 79 14.29 -3.71 -8.79
N ILE A 80 13.03 -3.73 -9.20
CA ILE A 80 11.98 -4.47 -8.51
C ILE A 80 11.71 -5.81 -9.20
N ASP A 81 11.73 -6.88 -8.41
CA ASP A 81 11.15 -8.16 -8.80
C ASP A 81 9.63 -8.13 -8.55
N TRP A 82 8.88 -8.18 -9.65
CA TRP A 82 7.42 -8.09 -9.60
C TRP A 82 6.73 -9.42 -9.25
N ALA A 83 7.44 -10.55 -9.28
CA ALA A 83 6.82 -11.85 -9.02
C ALA A 83 6.29 -11.99 -7.58
N PRO A 84 7.03 -11.59 -6.51
CA PRO A 84 6.50 -11.60 -5.15
C PRO A 84 5.33 -10.63 -4.96
N ILE A 85 5.36 -9.46 -5.63
CA ILE A 85 4.26 -8.48 -5.57
C ILE A 85 2.99 -9.06 -6.18
N ARG A 86 3.10 -9.71 -7.36
CA ARG A 86 2.01 -10.44 -8.00
C ARG A 86 1.42 -11.49 -7.05
N ALA A 87 2.27 -12.30 -6.42
CA ALA A 87 1.83 -13.36 -5.52
C ALA A 87 1.00 -12.83 -4.33
N ILE A 88 1.38 -11.67 -3.77
CA ILE A 88 0.62 -11.01 -2.69
C ILE A 88 -0.75 -10.56 -3.20
N ILE A 89 -0.82 -9.92 -4.37
CA ILE A 89 -2.07 -9.42 -4.94
C ILE A 89 -3.02 -10.56 -5.28
N GLU A 90 -2.51 -11.64 -5.84
CA GLU A 90 -3.30 -12.80 -6.27
C GLU A 90 -3.95 -13.57 -5.10
N VAL A 91 -3.55 -13.32 -3.86
CA VAL A 91 -4.25 -13.85 -2.67
C VAL A 91 -5.71 -13.40 -2.63
N ALA A 92 -5.97 -12.14 -2.97
CA ALA A 92 -7.32 -11.56 -2.93
C ALA A 92 -7.94 -11.38 -4.31
N TYR A 93 -7.13 -11.02 -5.31
CA TYR A 93 -7.62 -10.78 -6.65
C TYR A 93 -7.62 -12.08 -7.48
N THR A 94 -8.74 -12.79 -7.43
CA THR A 94 -8.94 -14.08 -8.11
C THR A 94 -9.71 -13.98 -9.44
N LYS A 95 -10.02 -12.76 -9.90
CA LYS A 95 -10.72 -12.56 -11.17
C LYS A 95 -9.86 -13.05 -12.34
N GLY A 96 -10.47 -13.79 -13.26
CA GLY A 96 -9.78 -14.42 -14.41
C GLY A 96 -9.49 -15.91 -14.24
N TYR A 97 -9.71 -16.46 -13.02
CA TYR A 97 -9.59 -17.91 -12.78
C TYR A 97 -10.89 -18.68 -13.03
N LYS A 98 -12.01 -17.99 -13.29
CA LYS A 98 -13.28 -18.65 -13.64
C LYS A 98 -13.29 -19.04 -15.11
N PRO A 99 -13.66 -20.28 -15.46
CA PRO A 99 -13.68 -20.76 -16.85
C PRO A 99 -14.76 -20.11 -17.71
N THR A 100 -15.72 -19.42 -17.11
CA THR A 100 -16.86 -18.76 -17.77
C THR A 100 -16.81 -17.25 -17.57
N GLY A 101 -17.05 -16.48 -18.64
CA GLY A 101 -17.12 -15.04 -18.64
C GLY A 101 -15.91 -14.35 -19.29
N ARG A 102 -15.90 -13.01 -19.32
CA ARG A 102 -14.77 -12.22 -19.84
C ARG A 102 -13.54 -12.46 -18.96
N PRO A 103 -12.37 -12.78 -19.54
CA PRO A 103 -11.12 -12.89 -18.79
C PRO A 103 -10.84 -11.64 -17.97
N GLY A 104 -10.42 -11.82 -16.72
CA GLY A 104 -9.97 -10.70 -15.89
C GLY A 104 -8.63 -10.15 -16.39
N TYR A 105 -8.41 -8.88 -16.14
CA TYR A 105 -7.10 -8.27 -16.38
C TYR A 105 -6.05 -8.86 -15.44
N ASP A 106 -4.81 -8.87 -15.90
CA ASP A 106 -3.67 -9.26 -15.08
C ASP A 106 -3.57 -8.36 -13.84
N SER A 107 -3.41 -8.98 -12.66
CA SER A 107 -3.36 -8.29 -11.38
C SER A 107 -2.20 -7.29 -11.28
N LEU A 108 -1.06 -7.62 -11.89
CA LEU A 108 0.12 -6.77 -11.90
C LEU A 108 -0.06 -5.56 -12.83
N VAL A 109 -0.75 -5.73 -13.96
CA VAL A 109 -1.12 -4.61 -14.86
C VAL A 109 -1.93 -3.58 -14.09
N LEU A 110 -2.97 -4.01 -13.37
CA LEU A 110 -3.83 -3.13 -12.57
C LEU A 110 -3.04 -2.42 -11.46
N PHE A 111 -2.15 -3.14 -10.78
CA PHE A 111 -1.32 -2.55 -9.74
C PHE A 111 -0.32 -1.51 -10.30
N LYS A 112 0.28 -1.76 -11.45
CA LYS A 112 1.16 -0.80 -12.12
C LYS A 112 0.41 0.44 -12.60
N ILE A 113 -0.86 0.29 -13.03
CA ILE A 113 -1.74 1.43 -13.34
C ILE A 113 -2.00 2.26 -12.07
N GLU A 114 -2.24 1.64 -10.91
CA GLU A 114 -2.36 2.36 -9.63
C GLU A 114 -1.07 3.12 -9.26
N LEU A 115 0.11 2.58 -9.54
CA LEU A 115 1.38 3.28 -9.36
C LEU A 115 1.47 4.50 -10.29
N LEU A 116 1.13 4.34 -11.58
CA LEU A 116 1.10 5.46 -12.53
C LEU A 116 0.14 6.55 -12.06
N ARG A 117 -1.06 6.16 -11.65
CA ARG A 117 -2.06 7.07 -11.11
C ARG A 117 -1.50 7.87 -9.92
N THR A 118 -0.78 7.21 -9.01
CA THR A 118 -0.20 7.84 -7.81
C THR A 118 0.96 8.76 -8.18
N TRP A 119 1.90 8.34 -9.01
CA TRP A 119 3.06 9.17 -9.41
C TRP A 119 2.67 10.45 -10.14
N TYR A 120 1.61 10.40 -10.95
CA TYR A 120 1.18 11.54 -11.74
C TYR A 120 -0.01 12.29 -11.15
N GLY A 121 -0.51 11.83 -10.00
CA GLY A 121 -1.62 12.50 -9.32
C GLY A 121 -2.97 12.43 -10.06
N LEU A 122 -3.14 11.42 -10.93
CA LEU A 122 -4.28 11.29 -11.83
C LEU A 122 -5.54 10.79 -11.12
N GLY A 123 -6.72 11.11 -11.69
CA GLY A 123 -7.98 10.43 -11.39
C GLY A 123 -8.07 9.07 -12.06
N ASP A 124 -9.12 8.29 -11.76
CA ASP A 124 -9.28 6.94 -12.33
C ASP A 124 -9.57 7.00 -13.84
N GLY A 125 -10.39 7.96 -14.33
CA GLY A 125 -10.60 8.18 -15.76
C GLY A 125 -9.37 8.73 -16.47
N GLU A 126 -8.68 9.70 -15.83
CA GLU A 126 -7.46 10.29 -16.41
C GLU A 126 -6.34 9.26 -16.59
N VAL A 127 -6.18 8.28 -15.68
CA VAL A 127 -5.15 7.25 -15.84
C VAL A 127 -5.50 6.30 -16.98
N GLU A 128 -6.76 5.98 -17.18
CA GLU A 128 -7.24 5.21 -18.34
C GLU A 128 -6.86 5.91 -19.64
N ASP A 129 -7.19 7.20 -19.79
CA ASP A 129 -6.84 8.01 -20.96
C ASP A 129 -5.33 8.06 -21.18
N GLN A 130 -4.54 8.33 -20.12
CA GLN A 130 -3.09 8.41 -20.21
C GLN A 130 -2.40 7.08 -20.55
N VAL A 131 -2.97 5.94 -20.12
CA VAL A 131 -2.45 4.61 -20.50
C VAL A 131 -2.75 4.31 -21.96
N ASN A 132 -3.89 4.77 -22.50
CA ASN A 132 -4.20 4.66 -23.91
C ASN A 132 -3.27 5.54 -24.78
N ASP A 133 -3.02 6.78 -24.37
CA ASP A 133 -2.29 7.74 -25.19
C ASP A 133 -0.77 7.61 -25.10
N ARG A 134 -0.25 7.25 -23.91
CA ARG A 134 1.18 7.22 -23.64
C ARG A 134 1.78 5.82 -23.74
N LEU A 135 2.48 5.55 -24.79
CA LEU A 135 3.22 4.31 -25.00
C LEU A 135 4.13 3.92 -23.80
N SER A 136 4.73 4.90 -23.11
CA SER A 136 5.56 4.64 -21.94
C SER A 136 4.75 4.10 -20.76
N PHE A 137 3.50 4.51 -20.60
CA PHE A 137 2.60 4.04 -19.57
C PHE A 137 2.12 2.61 -19.87
N SER A 138 1.66 2.36 -21.11
CA SER A 138 1.24 1.02 -21.55
C SER A 138 2.37 0.00 -21.39
N ARG A 139 3.58 0.34 -21.83
CA ARG A 139 4.78 -0.51 -21.65
C ARG A 139 5.14 -0.76 -20.18
N PHE A 140 5.05 0.27 -19.33
CA PHE A 140 5.30 0.09 -17.90
C PHE A 140 4.25 -0.82 -17.27
N ALA A 141 2.98 -0.63 -17.61
CA ALA A 141 1.89 -1.48 -17.16
C ALA A 141 2.04 -2.93 -17.63
N GLY A 142 2.73 -3.17 -18.75
CA GLY A 142 2.88 -4.48 -19.36
C GLY A 142 1.81 -4.77 -20.42
N LEU A 143 1.23 -3.71 -21.00
CA LEU A 143 0.26 -3.79 -22.08
C LEU A 143 0.97 -3.62 -23.42
N SER A 144 0.59 -4.42 -24.41
CA SER A 144 0.94 -4.21 -25.83
C SER A 144 0.00 -3.18 -26.45
N MET A 145 0.29 -2.75 -27.68
CA MET A 145 -0.55 -1.79 -28.39
C MET A 145 -1.92 -2.36 -28.80
N GLU A 146 -2.04 -3.68 -28.85
CA GLU A 146 -3.27 -4.38 -29.23
C GLU A 146 -4.14 -4.75 -28.02
N ASP A 147 -3.59 -4.62 -26.79
CA ASP A 147 -4.30 -4.95 -25.58
C ASP A 147 -5.32 -3.87 -25.23
N ILE A 148 -6.48 -4.31 -24.77
CA ILE A 148 -7.50 -3.39 -24.26
C ILE A 148 -7.07 -2.87 -22.91
N VAL A 149 -7.03 -1.55 -22.76
CA VAL A 149 -6.71 -0.89 -21.48
C VAL A 149 -7.86 -1.12 -20.48
N PRO A 150 -7.55 -1.43 -19.20
CA PRO A 150 -8.56 -1.52 -18.15
C PRO A 150 -9.30 -0.20 -17.96
N ASP A 151 -10.62 -0.26 -17.88
CA ASP A 151 -11.45 0.92 -17.60
C ASP A 151 -11.30 1.41 -16.14
N SER A 152 -11.64 2.67 -15.91
CA SER A 152 -11.58 3.33 -14.59
C SER A 152 -12.37 2.58 -13.51
N THR A 153 -13.49 1.94 -13.87
CA THR A 153 -14.30 1.16 -12.93
C THR A 153 -13.61 -0.14 -12.52
N THR A 154 -12.87 -0.75 -13.43
CA THR A 154 -12.04 -1.95 -13.16
C THR A 154 -10.91 -1.60 -12.21
N VAL A 155 -10.20 -0.48 -12.43
CA VAL A 155 -9.15 0.02 -11.53
C VAL A 155 -9.71 0.31 -10.14
N CYS A 156 -10.88 0.98 -10.07
CA CYS A 156 -11.54 1.26 -8.80
C CYS A 156 -11.94 -0.02 -8.03
N ARG A 157 -12.51 -1.02 -8.73
CA ARG A 157 -12.89 -2.32 -8.14
C ARG A 157 -11.66 -3.09 -7.65
N PHE A 158 -10.59 -3.09 -8.43
CA PHE A 158 -9.32 -3.71 -8.04
C PHE A 158 -8.78 -3.11 -6.73
N ARG A 159 -8.75 -1.79 -6.62
CA ARG A 159 -8.34 -1.08 -5.39
C ARG A 159 -9.19 -1.48 -4.19
N ASN A 160 -10.52 -1.55 -4.36
CA ASN A 160 -11.42 -1.96 -3.28
C ASN A 160 -11.12 -3.39 -2.80
N VAL A 161 -10.86 -4.33 -3.71
CA VAL A 161 -10.46 -5.71 -3.35
C VAL A 161 -9.19 -5.73 -2.49
N LEU A 162 -8.17 -4.93 -2.84
CA LEU A 162 -6.94 -4.84 -2.05
C LEU A 162 -7.16 -4.19 -0.69
N VAL A 163 -8.06 -3.19 -0.59
CA VAL A 163 -8.44 -2.55 0.66
C VAL A 163 -9.18 -3.53 1.57
N GLU A 164 -10.16 -4.25 1.05
CA GLU A 164 -10.95 -5.23 1.79
C GLU A 164 -10.11 -6.40 2.32
N ALA A 165 -9.07 -6.77 1.59
CA ALA A 165 -8.13 -7.82 1.97
C ALA A 165 -6.94 -7.32 2.83
N ASP A 166 -6.87 -6.03 3.17
CA ASP A 166 -5.81 -5.40 3.98
C ASP A 166 -4.38 -5.70 3.47
N LEU A 167 -4.18 -5.69 2.15
CA LEU A 167 -2.92 -6.10 1.53
C LEU A 167 -1.88 -4.98 1.41
N TYR A 168 -2.26 -3.73 1.60
CA TYR A 168 -1.39 -2.59 1.34
C TYR A 168 -0.14 -2.55 2.24
N ASP A 169 -0.28 -2.83 3.53
CA ASP A 169 0.86 -2.93 4.45
C ASP A 169 1.82 -4.05 4.05
N THR A 170 1.28 -5.19 3.62
CA THR A 170 2.08 -6.33 3.13
C THR A 170 2.83 -5.98 1.85
N LEU A 171 2.19 -5.25 0.94
CA LEU A 171 2.84 -4.75 -0.28
C LEU A 171 3.98 -3.79 0.04
N LEU A 172 3.77 -2.80 0.93
CA LEU A 172 4.84 -1.89 1.35
C LEU A 172 6.01 -2.66 1.99
N ALA A 173 5.71 -3.64 2.84
CA ALA A 173 6.74 -4.45 3.49
C ALA A 173 7.57 -5.25 2.47
N GLU A 174 6.94 -5.80 1.41
CA GLU A 174 7.65 -6.53 0.37
C GLU A 174 8.51 -5.60 -0.50
N PHE A 175 7.99 -4.44 -0.93
CA PHE A 175 8.82 -3.44 -1.62
C PHE A 175 10.03 -3.04 -0.78
N ASN A 176 9.82 -2.75 0.50
CA ASN A 176 10.90 -2.37 1.40
C ASN A 176 11.91 -3.49 1.61
N ARG A 177 11.48 -4.76 1.69
CA ARG A 177 12.37 -5.91 1.76
C ARG A 177 13.31 -5.99 0.56
N GLN A 178 12.78 -5.77 -0.65
CA GLN A 178 13.59 -5.76 -1.88
C GLN A 178 14.56 -4.59 -1.91
N LEU A 179 14.12 -3.40 -1.51
CA LEU A 179 14.97 -2.20 -1.45
C LEU A 179 16.07 -2.33 -0.36
N GLU A 180 15.76 -2.97 0.77
CA GLU A 180 16.71 -3.29 1.83
C GLU A 180 17.78 -4.28 1.35
N ALA A 181 17.38 -5.35 0.65
CA ALA A 181 18.30 -6.32 0.07
C ALA A 181 19.29 -5.69 -0.93
N LYS A 182 18.92 -4.57 -1.56
CA LYS A 182 19.76 -3.79 -2.48
C LYS A 182 20.53 -2.65 -1.78
N GLY A 183 20.47 -2.55 -0.44
CA GLY A 183 21.14 -1.49 0.31
C GLY A 183 20.60 -0.08 0.10
N ILE A 184 19.40 0.06 -0.48
CA ILE A 184 18.74 1.35 -0.72
C ILE A 184 18.07 1.85 0.56
N ILE A 185 17.41 0.95 1.29
CA ILE A 185 16.88 1.19 2.63
C ILE A 185 17.92 0.72 3.66
N VAL A 186 18.23 1.59 4.64
CA VAL A 186 19.23 1.31 5.66
C VAL A 186 18.64 1.56 7.05
N LYS A 187 18.27 0.49 7.75
CA LYS A 187 17.60 0.55 9.06
C LYS A 187 18.54 0.75 10.27
N ARG A 188 19.56 1.60 10.17
CA ARG A 188 20.46 1.94 11.32
C ARG A 188 19.75 2.76 12.37
N GLY A 189 18.86 3.65 11.93
CA GLY A 189 17.99 4.47 12.72
C GLY A 189 16.66 4.67 12.02
N ALA A 190 15.68 5.17 12.76
CA ALA A 190 14.36 5.51 12.23
C ALA A 190 13.91 6.88 12.76
N ILE A 191 13.16 7.60 11.95
CA ILE A 191 12.56 8.88 12.30
C ILE A 191 11.05 8.68 12.22
N ILE A 192 10.32 9.00 13.30
CA ILE A 192 8.88 8.98 13.33
C ILE A 192 8.33 10.41 13.44
N ASP A 193 7.34 10.70 12.61
CA ASP A 193 6.62 11.97 12.65
C ASP A 193 5.20 11.82 12.11
N ALA A 194 4.34 12.83 12.36
CA ALA A 194 2.95 12.82 11.95
C ALA A 194 2.60 13.99 11.04
N SER A 195 1.90 13.70 9.94
CA SER A 195 1.38 14.70 9.01
C SER A 195 -0.15 14.60 8.90
N ILE A 196 -0.83 15.72 8.65
CA ILE A 196 -2.29 15.77 8.48
C ILE A 196 -2.62 15.68 7.01
N THR A 197 -3.57 14.79 6.69
CA THR A 197 -4.21 14.66 5.38
C THR A 197 -5.64 15.20 5.49
N ASN A 198 -5.92 16.32 4.83
CA ASN A 198 -7.22 16.97 4.88
C ASN A 198 -8.22 16.28 3.96
N THR A 199 -9.47 16.11 4.41
CA THR A 199 -10.56 15.69 3.51
C THR A 199 -11.29 16.88 2.92
N PRO A 200 -11.52 16.92 1.60
CA PRO A 200 -12.42 17.92 0.98
C PRO A 200 -13.88 17.68 1.35
N ARG A 201 -14.22 16.46 1.80
CA ARG A 201 -15.57 15.99 2.14
C ARG A 201 -15.89 16.22 3.63
N ARG A 202 -15.54 17.37 4.13
CA ARG A 202 -15.80 17.78 5.51
C ARG A 202 -17.27 18.17 5.71
N PRO A 203 -17.83 17.98 6.91
CA PRO A 203 -19.16 18.47 7.24
C PRO A 203 -19.26 20.00 7.03
N ARG A 204 -20.29 20.45 6.31
CA ARG A 204 -20.55 21.87 6.07
C ARG A 204 -21.99 22.20 6.48
N GLY A 205 -22.19 23.36 7.11
CA GLY A 205 -23.49 23.84 7.54
C GLY A 205 -23.93 23.29 8.90
N ARG A 206 -25.21 23.49 9.24
CA ARG A 206 -25.81 22.99 10.47
C ARG A 206 -26.10 21.50 10.37
N LYS A 207 -26.02 20.80 11.50
CA LYS A 207 -26.46 19.42 11.62
C LYS A 207 -27.95 19.34 11.37
N SER A 208 -28.38 18.37 10.59
CA SER A 208 -29.79 18.04 10.37
C SER A 208 -30.09 16.77 11.16
N TYR A 209 -31.28 16.71 11.78
CA TYR A 209 -31.70 15.56 12.55
C TYR A 209 -33.07 15.09 12.02
N GLU A 210 -33.25 13.80 11.87
CA GLU A 210 -34.54 13.17 11.61
C GLU A 210 -35.01 12.46 12.89
N VAL A 211 -36.34 12.54 13.13
CA VAL A 211 -36.98 11.81 14.19
C VAL A 211 -37.22 10.39 13.69
N VAL A 212 -36.54 9.42 14.30
CA VAL A 212 -36.81 8.00 14.01
C VAL A 212 -37.75 7.48 15.09
N GLU A 213 -38.99 7.15 14.69
CA GLU A 213 -39.94 6.42 15.53
C GLU A 213 -39.52 4.95 15.52
N ASP A 214 -39.05 4.44 16.64
CA ASP A 214 -38.82 3.00 16.81
C ASP A 214 -40.18 2.30 16.96
N ARG A 215 -40.73 1.83 15.85
CA ARG A 215 -41.84 0.89 15.87
C ARG A 215 -41.32 -0.47 16.29
N LYS A 216 -41.27 -0.69 17.58
CA LYS A 216 -41.30 -2.07 18.14
C LYS A 216 -42.74 -2.47 18.29
N GLU A 217 -43.18 -3.39 17.45
CA GLU A 217 -44.40 -4.15 17.63
C GLU A 217 -44.23 -5.13 18.81
N ASP A 218 -44.29 -4.65 20.04
CA ASP A 218 -44.47 -5.48 21.23
C ASP A 218 -45.74 -5.01 21.92
N GLU A 219 -46.78 -5.82 21.76
CA GLU A 219 -48.11 -5.67 22.35
C GLU A 219 -48.09 -5.85 23.87
N ASN A 220 -47.51 -5.04 24.67
CA ASN A 220 -47.78 -4.92 26.11
C ASN A 220 -46.68 -4.13 26.83
N MET A 221 -46.61 -2.82 26.59
CA MET A 221 -46.01 -1.89 27.57
C MET A 221 -46.44 -0.46 27.25
N GLU A 222 -46.84 0.29 28.28
CA GLU A 222 -47.21 1.69 28.20
C GLU A 222 -46.11 2.51 27.47
N ALA A 223 -46.54 3.20 26.43
CA ALA A 223 -45.73 3.95 25.51
C ALA A 223 -45.07 5.16 26.20
N SER A 224 -43.82 5.05 26.52
CA SER A 224 -42.93 6.21 26.60
C SER A 224 -42.27 6.35 25.23
N GLU A 225 -42.88 7.12 24.33
CA GLU A 225 -42.30 7.53 23.06
C GLU A 225 -41.02 8.30 23.29
N LYS A 226 -39.87 7.64 23.33
CA LYS A 226 -38.56 8.30 23.17
C LYS A 226 -38.27 8.37 21.69
N ALA A 227 -38.72 9.43 21.06
CA ALA A 227 -38.31 9.81 19.72
C ALA A 227 -36.75 9.94 19.72
N MET A 228 -36.05 9.01 19.07
CA MET A 228 -34.61 9.10 18.90
C MET A 228 -34.29 10.06 17.74
N LEU A 229 -33.59 11.14 18.03
CA LEU A 229 -33.04 12.04 17.00
C LEU A 229 -31.82 11.41 16.36
N LYS A 230 -31.92 11.00 15.10
CA LYS A 230 -30.82 10.50 14.31
C LYS A 230 -30.21 11.65 13.48
N GLU A 231 -28.92 11.86 13.62
CA GLU A 231 -28.20 12.84 12.79
C GLU A 231 -28.21 12.40 11.31
N VAL A 232 -28.79 13.22 10.44
CA VAL A 232 -28.79 12.96 9.00
C VAL A 232 -27.44 13.36 8.42
N VAL A 233 -26.68 12.37 7.97
CA VAL A 233 -25.43 12.60 7.29
C VAL A 233 -25.70 12.99 5.86
N LYS A 234 -25.30 14.20 5.47
CA LYS A 234 -25.40 14.65 4.07
C LYS A 234 -24.60 13.74 3.14
N PRO A 235 -25.09 13.46 1.92
CA PRO A 235 -24.33 12.72 0.92
C PRO A 235 -22.93 13.32 0.72
N ASN A 236 -21.93 12.48 0.53
CA ASN A 236 -20.54 12.87 0.30
C ASN A 236 -19.80 13.50 1.49
N VAL A 237 -20.27 13.34 2.72
CA VAL A 237 -19.53 13.70 3.93
C VAL A 237 -18.73 12.51 4.43
N ASP A 238 -17.47 12.74 4.80
CA ASP A 238 -16.63 11.74 5.43
C ASP A 238 -16.91 11.70 6.94
N THR A 239 -17.61 10.66 7.39
CA THR A 239 -18.06 10.50 8.78
C THR A 239 -16.95 10.01 9.73
N GLU A 240 -15.88 9.44 9.19
CA GLU A 240 -14.73 8.94 9.97
C GLU A 240 -13.67 10.00 10.19
N ALA A 241 -13.63 11.03 9.33
CA ALA A 241 -12.72 12.16 9.47
C ALA A 241 -13.03 12.98 10.73
N ARG A 242 -12.00 13.51 11.39
CA ARG A 242 -12.13 14.32 12.60
C ARG A 242 -11.46 15.68 12.45
N TRP A 243 -11.93 16.63 13.25
CA TRP A 243 -11.39 17.96 13.32
C TRP A 243 -10.21 18.06 14.30
N VAL A 244 -9.17 18.75 13.88
CA VAL A 244 -8.03 19.11 14.73
C VAL A 244 -7.63 20.56 14.48
N LYS A 245 -7.22 21.27 15.53
CA LYS A 245 -6.63 22.62 15.42
C LYS A 245 -5.11 22.50 15.47
N LYS A 246 -4.42 22.92 14.39
CA LYS A 246 -2.95 22.97 14.34
C LYS A 246 -2.50 24.33 13.83
N MET A 247 -1.56 24.98 14.53
CA MET A 247 -1.05 26.32 14.19
C MET A 247 -2.15 27.36 13.93
N GLY A 248 -3.21 27.37 14.75
CA GLY A 248 -4.32 28.31 14.63
C GLY A 248 -5.37 27.95 13.54
N LYS A 249 -5.08 27.01 12.65
CA LYS A 249 -5.98 26.58 11.57
C LYS A 249 -6.72 25.28 11.94
N LEU A 250 -7.99 25.20 11.50
CA LEU A 250 -8.80 23.99 11.64
C LEU A 250 -8.58 23.09 10.43
N HIS A 251 -8.29 21.84 10.71
CA HIS A 251 -8.13 20.76 9.73
C HIS A 251 -9.17 19.68 9.99
N CYS A 252 -9.78 19.15 8.95
CA CYS A 252 -10.68 18.00 9.03
C CYS A 252 -10.10 16.89 8.16
N GLY A 253 -9.91 15.71 8.73
CA GLY A 253 -9.35 14.59 7.98
C GLY A 253 -8.72 13.53 8.87
N TYR A 254 -7.58 13.07 8.41
CA TYR A 254 -6.81 11.99 8.98
C TYR A 254 -5.38 12.44 9.31
N LYS A 255 -4.71 11.64 10.11
CA LYS A 255 -3.30 11.81 10.41
C LYS A 255 -2.55 10.58 9.99
N ARG A 256 -1.42 10.77 9.29
CA ARG A 256 -0.51 9.68 8.94
C ARG A 256 0.71 9.75 9.85
N HIS A 257 1.00 8.66 10.53
CA HIS A 257 2.20 8.48 11.34
C HIS A 257 3.19 7.68 10.50
N THR A 258 4.26 8.33 10.07
CA THR A 258 5.24 7.80 9.14
C THR A 258 6.53 7.48 9.85
N VAL A 259 7.04 6.26 9.66
CA VAL A 259 8.39 5.88 10.06
C VAL A 259 9.27 5.86 8.83
N THR A 260 10.34 6.66 8.84
CA THR A 260 11.35 6.65 7.77
C THR A 260 12.71 6.18 8.29
N ASP A 261 13.56 5.72 7.38
CA ASP A 261 14.97 5.52 7.67
C ASP A 261 15.75 6.84 7.70
N GLU A 262 17.07 6.77 7.94
CA GLU A 262 17.95 7.93 7.96
C GLU A 262 18.10 8.62 6.60
N ASN A 263 17.69 8.00 5.50
CA ASN A 263 17.68 8.57 4.16
C ASN A 263 16.32 9.21 3.79
N GLY A 264 15.32 9.06 4.67
CA GLY A 264 13.96 9.52 4.46
C GLY A 264 13.13 8.55 3.60
N MET A 265 13.55 7.28 3.46
CA MET A 265 12.75 6.23 2.85
C MET A 265 11.69 5.76 3.84
N VAL A 266 10.45 5.58 3.39
CA VAL A 266 9.34 5.20 4.26
C VAL A 266 9.41 3.71 4.57
N LEU A 267 9.46 3.38 5.88
CA LEU A 267 9.50 2.02 6.36
C LEU A 267 8.11 1.48 6.70
N ALA A 268 7.28 2.30 7.31
CA ALA A 268 5.94 1.94 7.75
C ALA A 268 5.04 3.18 7.92
N GLU A 269 3.75 2.94 7.81
CA GLU A 269 2.71 3.95 7.98
C GLU A 269 1.62 3.43 8.94
N GLU A 270 1.07 4.36 9.71
CA GLU A 270 -0.19 4.18 10.41
C GLU A 270 -1.09 5.37 10.13
N THR A 271 -2.36 5.12 9.88
CA THR A 271 -3.36 6.19 9.69
C THR A 271 -4.26 6.25 10.91
N THR A 272 -4.59 7.44 11.35
CA THR A 272 -5.52 7.68 12.48
C THR A 272 -6.45 8.83 12.15
N ALA A 273 -7.49 9.00 12.94
CA ALA A 273 -8.29 10.22 12.87
C ALA A 273 -7.42 11.44 13.25
N ALA A 274 -7.66 12.62 12.64
CA ALA A 274 -6.80 13.77 12.82
C ALA A 274 -6.72 14.29 14.26
N ASN A 275 -7.72 14.03 15.10
CA ASN A 275 -7.77 14.42 16.51
C ASN A 275 -6.98 13.50 17.46
N GLU A 276 -6.53 12.33 16.99
CA GLU A 276 -5.73 11.42 17.82
C GLU A 276 -4.40 12.04 18.20
N SER A 277 -3.93 11.71 19.42
CA SER A 277 -2.67 12.22 19.95
C SER A 277 -1.49 11.43 19.39
N ASP A 278 -0.47 12.10 18.87
CA ASP A 278 0.75 11.50 18.34
C ASP A 278 1.46 10.60 19.38
N MET A 279 1.33 10.92 20.68
CA MET A 279 1.91 10.13 21.77
C MET A 279 1.47 8.67 21.79
N LYS A 280 0.22 8.39 21.41
CA LYS A 280 -0.34 7.03 21.43
C LYS A 280 0.08 6.17 20.24
N HIS A 281 0.58 6.80 19.19
CA HIS A 281 0.84 6.17 17.89
C HIS A 281 2.33 6.05 17.59
N LEU A 282 3.12 5.59 18.56
CA LEU A 282 4.54 5.30 18.38
C LEU A 282 4.80 3.82 18.16
N GLU A 283 4.11 2.97 18.90
CA GLU A 283 4.41 1.53 18.95
C GLU A 283 4.05 0.79 17.66
N ILE A 284 2.85 1.01 17.12
CA ILE A 284 2.32 0.29 15.95
C ILE A 284 3.19 0.48 14.71
N PRO A 285 3.49 1.73 14.26
CA PRO A 285 4.30 1.91 13.07
C PRO A 285 5.75 1.45 13.27
N LEU A 286 6.30 1.53 14.48
CA LEU A 286 7.63 0.99 14.76
C LEU A 286 7.66 -0.54 14.70
N LYS A 287 6.61 -1.23 15.15
CA LYS A 287 6.46 -2.69 14.99
C LYS A 287 6.42 -3.09 13.51
N LYS A 288 5.62 -2.36 12.71
CA LYS A 288 5.54 -2.58 11.25
C LYS A 288 6.89 -2.35 10.56
N ALA A 289 7.69 -1.38 11.00
CA ALA A 289 9.01 -1.05 10.43
C ALA A 289 10.07 -2.14 10.63
N LYS A 290 9.90 -3.06 11.59
CA LYS A 290 10.81 -4.17 11.89
C LYS A 290 12.27 -3.72 12.01
N LEU A 291 12.53 -2.79 12.93
CA LEU A 291 13.86 -2.23 13.15
C LEU A 291 14.80 -3.24 13.85
N PRO A 292 16.10 -3.23 13.54
CA PRO A 292 17.08 -4.05 14.24
C PRO A 292 17.26 -3.61 15.70
N ARG A 293 17.72 -4.51 16.54
CA ARG A 293 18.04 -4.19 17.96
C ARG A 293 19.04 -3.04 18.06
N LYS A 294 18.85 -2.16 19.05
CA LYS A 294 19.67 -0.97 19.29
C LYS A 294 19.58 0.11 18.22
N ALA A 295 18.66 0.01 17.23
CA ALA A 295 18.42 1.11 16.30
C ALA A 295 17.99 2.37 17.05
N LEU A 296 18.42 3.53 16.53
CA LEU A 296 18.08 4.84 17.08
C LEU A 296 16.70 5.28 16.56
N VAL A 297 15.81 5.70 17.46
CA VAL A 297 14.47 6.20 17.09
C VAL A 297 14.39 7.69 17.43
N TYR A 298 14.32 8.51 16.38
CA TYR A 298 14.19 9.95 16.47
C TYR A 298 12.71 10.35 16.39
N ALA A 299 12.25 11.14 17.35
CA ALA A 299 10.87 11.64 17.37
C ALA A 299 10.80 13.07 17.92
N ASP A 300 9.69 13.76 17.62
CA ASP A 300 9.42 15.09 18.17
C ASP A 300 9.10 15.04 19.66
N LYS A 301 9.16 16.21 20.29
CA LYS A 301 8.71 16.45 21.69
C LYS A 301 7.26 16.04 21.93
N GLY A 302 6.42 15.94 20.89
CA GLY A 302 5.07 15.42 20.96
C GLY A 302 5.00 13.95 21.40
N TYR A 303 6.06 13.19 21.19
CA TYR A 303 6.18 11.77 21.60
C TYR A 303 6.86 11.59 22.97
N ASP A 304 7.27 12.66 23.66
CA ASP A 304 7.98 12.57 24.95
C ASP A 304 7.03 12.20 26.09
N SER A 305 6.91 10.90 26.34
CA SER A 305 6.19 10.31 27.48
C SER A 305 7.01 9.19 28.10
N MET A 306 6.75 8.88 29.38
CA MET A 306 7.38 7.73 30.05
C MET A 306 7.00 6.42 29.35
N GLU A 307 5.73 6.26 28.99
CA GLU A 307 5.20 5.10 28.30
C GLU A 307 5.94 4.82 26.99
N ASN A 308 6.18 5.86 26.17
CA ASN A 308 6.92 5.72 24.92
C ASN A 308 8.40 5.35 25.15
N LYS A 309 9.02 5.86 26.20
CA LYS A 309 10.40 5.48 26.58
C LYS A 309 10.48 4.03 27.02
N GLU A 310 9.50 3.55 27.78
CA GLU A 310 9.39 2.15 28.20
C GLU A 310 9.09 1.23 27.00
N THR A 311 8.23 1.64 26.10
CA THR A 311 7.94 0.93 24.84
C THR A 311 9.19 0.76 24.01
N LEU A 312 9.97 1.82 23.79
CA LEU A 312 11.25 1.71 23.07
C LEU A 312 12.25 0.79 23.78
N LYS A 313 12.31 0.83 25.12
CA LYS A 313 13.15 -0.07 25.92
C LYS A 313 12.70 -1.53 25.77
N ARG A 314 11.39 -1.80 25.83
CA ARG A 314 10.79 -3.11 25.61
C ARG A 314 11.11 -3.65 24.21
N MET A 315 11.05 -2.80 23.19
CA MET A 315 11.42 -3.12 21.80
C MET A 315 12.94 -3.21 21.58
N LYS A 316 13.76 -3.00 22.61
CA LYS A 316 15.24 -2.96 22.55
C LYS A 316 15.78 -1.91 21.58
N LEU A 317 15.08 -0.79 21.44
CA LEU A 317 15.45 0.36 20.62
C LEU A 317 16.05 1.47 21.51
N LYS A 318 16.86 2.34 20.91
CA LYS A 318 17.45 3.49 21.60
C LYS A 318 16.64 4.75 21.34
N SER A 319 16.10 5.36 22.39
CA SER A 319 15.33 6.60 22.31
C SER A 319 16.21 7.80 21.96
N ARG A 320 15.76 8.56 20.96
CA ARG A 320 16.21 9.91 20.60
C ARG A 320 14.99 10.83 20.43
N ILE A 321 14.05 10.76 21.39
CA ILE A 321 12.87 11.65 21.45
C ILE A 321 13.35 13.00 21.99
N MET A 322 12.89 14.10 21.37
CA MET A 322 13.19 15.45 21.82
C MET A 322 12.59 15.71 23.20
N HIS A 323 13.37 16.29 24.10
CA HIS A 323 12.92 16.64 25.45
C HIS A 323 11.86 17.74 25.40
N LYS A 324 10.80 17.59 26.19
CA LYS A 324 9.72 18.55 26.37
C LYS A 324 9.85 19.21 27.74
N GLY A 325 9.82 20.54 27.78
CA GLY A 325 9.67 21.28 29.05
C GLY A 325 8.25 21.11 29.61
N THR A 326 8.13 20.95 30.89
CA THR A 326 6.86 20.91 31.64
C THR A 326 6.67 22.15 32.48
N ARG A 327 5.43 22.37 32.95
CA ARG A 327 5.13 23.50 33.84
C ARG A 327 5.97 23.38 35.14
N GLY A 328 6.83 24.36 35.40
CA GLY A 328 7.76 24.33 36.55
C GLY A 328 9.14 23.72 36.26
N HIS A 329 9.33 22.95 35.16
CA HIS A 329 10.64 22.37 34.81
C HIS A 329 11.04 22.80 33.40
N LYS A 330 11.89 23.83 33.31
CA LYS A 330 12.46 24.27 32.01
C LYS A 330 13.48 23.26 31.51
N ILE A 331 13.63 23.19 30.20
CA ILE A 331 14.64 22.36 29.53
C ILE A 331 16.04 22.90 29.90
N THR A 332 16.94 22.00 30.33
CA THR A 332 18.32 22.35 30.62
C THR A 332 19.10 22.64 29.32
N GLU A 333 20.21 23.38 29.41
CA GLU A 333 21.08 23.66 28.26
C GLU A 333 21.56 22.37 27.57
N ARG A 334 21.92 21.35 28.37
CA ARG A 334 22.31 20.03 27.83
C ARG A 334 21.19 19.41 27.00
N GLN A 335 19.94 19.44 27.49
CA GLN A 335 18.77 18.95 26.78
C GLN A 335 18.49 19.77 25.52
N GLN A 336 18.69 21.09 25.54
CA GLN A 336 18.57 21.95 24.37
C GLN A 336 19.58 21.54 23.28
N ARG A 337 20.85 21.33 23.62
CA ARG A 337 21.89 20.86 22.69
C ARG A 337 21.52 19.51 22.08
N ILE A 338 20.98 18.57 22.88
CA ILE A 338 20.49 17.28 22.39
C ILE A 338 19.33 17.48 21.42
N ASN A 339 18.35 18.35 21.75
CA ASN A 339 17.22 18.64 20.87
C ASN A 339 17.67 19.22 19.52
N VAL A 340 18.65 20.11 19.51
CA VAL A 340 19.24 20.66 18.28
C VAL A 340 19.87 19.55 17.42
N ALA A 341 20.60 18.62 18.04
CA ALA A 341 21.18 17.48 17.33
C ALA A 341 20.10 16.54 16.74
N ILE A 342 19.03 16.28 17.48
CA ILE A 342 17.89 15.49 17.02
C ILE A 342 17.18 16.18 15.85
N SER A 343 16.93 17.49 15.94
CA SER A 343 16.30 18.28 14.86
C SER A 343 17.06 18.18 13.55
N LYS A 344 18.40 18.21 13.59
CA LYS A 344 19.25 18.05 12.40
C LYS A 344 19.05 16.71 11.68
N THR A 345 18.57 15.68 12.37
CA THR A 345 18.25 14.38 11.77
C THR A 345 16.79 14.35 11.32
N ARG A 346 15.87 14.93 12.12
CA ARG A 346 14.44 14.89 11.86
C ARG A 346 14.01 15.65 10.60
N TYR A 347 14.73 16.68 10.16
CA TYR A 347 14.36 17.41 8.93
C TYR A 347 14.18 16.52 7.70
N LYS A 348 14.75 15.30 7.74
CA LYS A 348 14.65 14.34 6.64
C LYS A 348 13.22 13.82 6.45
N VAL A 349 12.47 13.55 7.53
CA VAL A 349 11.07 13.13 7.44
C VAL A 349 10.18 14.30 6.99
N GLU A 350 10.49 15.52 7.42
CA GLU A 350 9.77 16.71 6.96
C GLU A 350 9.96 16.91 5.44
N ARG A 351 11.19 16.67 4.93
CA ARG A 351 11.45 16.63 3.49
C ARG A 351 10.68 15.54 2.79
N THR A 352 10.53 14.35 3.40
CA THR A 352 9.72 13.25 2.88
C THR A 352 8.27 13.69 2.72
N PHE A 353 7.66 14.26 3.77
CA PHE A 353 6.30 14.80 3.68
C PHE A 353 6.17 15.91 2.64
N GLY A 354 7.09 16.87 2.62
CA GLY A 354 7.09 17.95 1.64
C GLY A 354 7.17 17.45 0.20
N SER A 355 7.96 16.41 -0.04
CA SER A 355 8.06 15.77 -1.35
C SER A 355 6.78 15.03 -1.74
N MET A 356 6.19 14.25 -0.82
CA MET A 356 4.93 13.55 -1.07
C MET A 356 3.77 14.52 -1.34
N HIS A 357 3.68 15.61 -0.56
CA HIS A 357 2.69 16.65 -0.78
C HIS A 357 2.84 17.30 -2.16
N ARG A 358 4.09 17.61 -2.54
CA ARG A 358 4.40 18.30 -3.81
C ARG A 358 4.19 17.40 -5.04
N TRP A 359 4.57 16.12 -4.93
CA TRP A 359 4.60 15.23 -6.09
C TRP A 359 3.30 14.45 -6.26
N PHE A 360 2.67 14.05 -5.15
CA PHE A 360 1.51 13.15 -5.18
C PHE A 360 0.23 13.77 -4.62
N GLY A 361 0.29 15.00 -4.12
CA GLY A 361 -0.86 15.64 -3.47
C GLY A 361 -1.25 15.00 -2.13
N ALA A 362 -0.29 14.39 -1.43
CA ALA A 362 -0.49 13.59 -0.22
C ALA A 362 -1.11 14.33 0.98
N GLY A 363 -1.32 15.65 0.89
CA GLY A 363 -2.01 16.45 1.90
C GLY A 363 -3.53 16.38 1.82
N ILE A 364 -4.10 15.73 0.79
CA ILE A 364 -5.54 15.68 0.53
C ILE A 364 -5.99 14.21 0.40
N ALA A 365 -7.00 13.83 1.19
CA ALA A 365 -7.63 12.53 1.06
C ALA A 365 -8.47 12.48 -0.22
N ARG A 366 -8.18 11.53 -1.09
CA ARG A 366 -8.89 11.31 -2.35
C ARG A 366 -10.15 10.49 -2.16
N TYR A 367 -10.20 9.71 -1.08
CA TYR A 367 -11.27 8.76 -0.77
C TYR A 367 -12.02 9.15 0.50
N VAL A 368 -13.15 8.51 0.72
CA VAL A 368 -13.95 8.57 1.93
C VAL A 368 -13.65 7.35 2.77
N GLY A 369 -13.47 7.56 4.05
CA GLY A 369 -13.29 6.50 5.02
C GLY A 369 -11.82 6.16 5.31
N PHE A 370 -11.64 5.56 6.47
CA PHE A 370 -10.34 5.26 7.07
C PHE A 370 -9.51 4.29 6.22
N SER A 371 -10.07 3.12 5.89
CA SER A 371 -9.33 2.06 5.20
C SER A 371 -8.83 2.49 3.82
N LYS A 372 -9.65 3.22 3.06
CA LYS A 372 -9.26 3.73 1.74
C LYS A 372 -8.22 4.85 1.83
N THR A 373 -8.30 5.70 2.86
CA THR A 373 -7.28 6.73 3.10
C THR A 373 -5.97 6.10 3.56
N HIS A 374 -6.02 5.04 4.37
CA HIS A 374 -4.82 4.28 4.74
C HIS A 374 -4.15 3.65 3.50
N ALA A 375 -4.93 3.01 2.64
CA ALA A 375 -4.44 2.48 1.37
C ALA A 375 -3.78 3.56 0.49
N GLN A 376 -4.36 4.77 0.43
CA GLN A 376 -3.76 5.92 -0.25
C GLN A 376 -2.39 6.26 0.36
N HIS A 377 -2.28 6.36 1.69
CA HIS A 377 -1.02 6.68 2.36
C HIS A 377 0.06 5.64 2.04
N ILE A 378 -0.29 4.36 2.06
CA ILE A 378 0.64 3.28 1.72
C ILE A 378 1.06 3.35 0.24
N MET A 379 0.13 3.56 -0.70
CA MET A 379 0.47 3.69 -2.12
C MET A 379 1.38 4.89 -2.39
N GLU A 380 1.15 6.02 -1.74
CA GLU A 380 2.02 7.19 -1.81
C GLU A 380 3.42 6.89 -1.25
N SER A 381 3.52 6.08 -0.20
CA SER A 381 4.78 5.66 0.39
C SER A 381 5.56 4.70 -0.51
N ILE A 382 4.87 3.72 -1.14
CA ILE A 382 5.46 2.85 -2.16
C ILE A 382 5.95 3.71 -3.34
N ALA A 383 5.08 4.56 -3.88
CA ALA A 383 5.40 5.44 -5.00
C ALA A 383 6.60 6.36 -4.70
N TYR A 384 6.68 6.91 -3.47
CA TYR A 384 7.78 7.74 -3.02
C TYR A 384 9.09 6.95 -2.93
N ASN A 385 9.08 5.77 -2.31
CA ASN A 385 10.26 4.94 -2.19
C ASN A 385 10.81 4.54 -3.55
N LEU A 386 9.95 4.12 -4.47
CA LEU A 386 10.34 3.78 -5.83
C LEU A 386 10.88 5.00 -6.59
N TYR A 387 10.25 6.17 -6.45
CA TYR A 387 10.70 7.40 -7.12
C TYR A 387 12.09 7.84 -6.65
N ARG A 388 12.41 7.64 -5.36
CA ARG A 388 13.71 7.99 -4.79
C ARG A 388 14.83 7.02 -5.14
N THR A 389 14.48 5.79 -5.46
CA THR A 389 15.42 4.67 -5.66
C THR A 389 16.52 4.96 -6.68
N PRO A 390 16.25 5.43 -7.92
CA PRO A 390 17.32 5.69 -8.89
C PRO A 390 18.36 6.71 -8.41
N GLY A 391 17.91 7.77 -7.75
CA GLY A 391 18.82 8.79 -7.20
C GLY A 391 19.72 8.28 -6.08
N ILE A 392 19.24 7.33 -5.26
CA ILE A 392 20.04 6.71 -4.19
C ILE A 392 21.07 5.75 -4.80
N ILE A 393 20.71 4.97 -5.81
CA ILE A 393 21.64 4.07 -6.52
C ILE A 393 22.80 4.86 -7.09
N VAL A 394 22.52 5.94 -7.81
CA VAL A 394 23.57 6.81 -8.37
C VAL A 394 24.45 7.40 -7.26
N SER A 395 23.86 7.86 -6.16
CA SER A 395 24.63 8.41 -5.03
C SER A 395 25.55 7.38 -4.35
N ASN A 396 25.11 6.12 -4.29
CA ASN A 396 25.90 5.03 -3.71
C ASN A 396 26.99 4.53 -4.65
N SER A 397 26.83 4.66 -5.98
CA SER A 397 27.85 4.29 -6.98
C SER A 397 28.99 5.28 -7.07
N ILE A 398 28.80 6.51 -6.59
CA ILE A 398 29.80 7.60 -6.63
C ILE A 398 30.66 7.62 -5.34
N ARG A 399 30.23 6.90 -4.28
CA ARG A 399 30.97 6.73 -3.01
C ARG A 399 31.81 5.49 -3.03
#